data_b3e102ccd01bc98e9624c9b460d79a47
#
_entry.id   b3e102ccd01bc98e9624c9b460d79a47
#
_cell.length_a   1.000
_cell.length_b   1.000
_cell.length_c   1.000
_cell.angle_alpha   90.00
_cell.angle_beta   90.00
_cell.angle_gamma   90.00
#
_symmetry.space_group_name_H-M   'P 1'
#
loop_
_entity.id
_entity.type
_entity.pdbx_description
1 polymer ?
#
loop_
_entity_poly.entity_id
_entity_poly.type
_entity_poly.pdbx_seq_one_letter_code
_entity_poly.pdbx_strand_id
1 'polypeptide(L)'
;VDYLNTIYEQGIKKKVVSSAGDEFQGLFLDLQAAFLYIKKLQLLIYPIKIRCGIGYGKIKYDVEEWTSSAFDGEAYYLARDAINAVKRKKSNVICFNTNSKYDRYLNEFCLSTQQIRLRQPQVANIIEIISDLMLPLKDSWEDTSFYSWLLDNRYKLLEQEYWSVGYRRQESPEMPVINYEILYEDRNLYYEKKADKLSFYMDEFWVRGMSTEIARIMNTSRQNIDRYIISARIKERRTRDKAIFDLLGEDIWKTI
;
A
#
# COMPACT_ATOMS: atom_id res chain seq x y z
N VAL A 1 8.11 -10.68 -1.12
CA VAL A 1 6.79 -11.35 -1.20
C VAL A 1 6.61 -12.28 -0.01
N ASP A 2 7.56 -13.21 0.29
CA ASP A 2 7.39 -14.24 1.33
C ASP A 2 7.11 -13.66 2.71
N TYR A 3 7.85 -12.63 3.12
CA TYR A 3 7.60 -11.97 4.41
C TYR A 3 6.23 -11.28 4.46
N LEU A 4 5.80 -10.64 3.38
CA LEU A 4 4.43 -10.09 3.30
C LEU A 4 3.38 -11.19 3.38
N ASN A 5 3.62 -12.36 2.77
CA ASN A 5 2.73 -13.50 2.90
C ASN A 5 2.58 -13.98 4.36
N THR A 6 3.63 -13.87 5.17
CA THR A 6 3.58 -14.21 6.60
C THR A 6 2.77 -13.17 7.38
N ILE A 7 3.05 -11.88 7.19
CA ILE A 7 2.36 -10.79 7.91
C ILE A 7 0.86 -10.76 7.59
N TYR A 8 0.49 -11.02 6.34
CA TYR A 8 -0.90 -10.97 5.88
C TYR A 8 -1.60 -12.33 5.84
N GLU A 9 -1.04 -13.36 6.49
CA GLU A 9 -1.55 -14.74 6.46
C GLU A 9 -3.05 -14.81 6.78
N GLN A 10 -3.53 -14.06 7.76
CA GLN A 10 -4.94 -14.01 8.13
C GLN A 10 -5.88 -13.44 7.05
N GLY A 11 -5.35 -12.65 6.11
CA GLY A 11 -6.11 -12.08 4.99
C GLY A 11 -5.89 -12.82 3.67
N ILE A 12 -5.00 -13.80 3.65
CA ILE A 12 -4.61 -14.54 2.45
C ILE A 12 -5.26 -15.92 2.45
N LYS A 13 -6.00 -16.24 1.39
CA LYS A 13 -6.49 -17.60 1.16
C LYS A 13 -5.43 -18.47 0.47
N LYS A 14 -4.69 -17.92 -0.50
CA LYS A 14 -3.53 -18.56 -1.13
C LYS A 14 -2.40 -17.53 -1.27
N LYS A 15 -1.21 -17.93 -0.88
CA LYS A 15 -0.01 -17.09 -0.88
C LYS A 15 0.23 -16.44 -2.24
N VAL A 16 0.75 -15.23 -2.20
CA VAL A 16 1.23 -14.55 -3.40
C VAL A 16 2.50 -15.23 -3.85
N VAL A 17 2.49 -15.74 -5.07
CA VAL A 17 3.62 -16.46 -5.69
C VAL A 17 3.88 -15.94 -7.09
N SER A 18 5.09 -16.15 -7.59
CA SER A 18 5.41 -15.92 -9.01
C SER A 18 4.58 -16.86 -9.87
N SER A 19 3.90 -16.32 -10.88
CA SER A 19 3.08 -17.10 -11.82
C SER A 19 3.78 -17.28 -13.17
N ALA A 20 4.36 -16.19 -13.72
CA ALA A 20 5.10 -16.23 -14.98
C ALA A 20 6.01 -14.99 -15.07
N GLY A 21 7.32 -15.18 -15.23
CA GLY A 21 8.29 -14.10 -15.37
C GLY A 21 8.27 -13.13 -14.19
N ASP A 22 7.89 -11.89 -14.43
CA ASP A 22 7.76 -10.81 -13.43
C ASP A 22 6.34 -10.65 -12.86
N GLU A 23 5.44 -11.58 -13.18
CA GLU A 23 4.06 -11.57 -12.70
C GLU A 23 3.93 -12.35 -11.39
N PHE A 24 3.16 -11.77 -10.45
CA PHE A 24 2.79 -12.40 -9.18
C PHE A 24 1.27 -12.52 -9.08
N GLN A 25 0.82 -13.56 -8.40
CA GLN A 25 -0.59 -13.86 -8.22
C GLN A 25 -0.85 -14.39 -6.81
N GLY A 26 -1.95 -13.98 -6.19
CA GLY A 26 -2.41 -14.45 -4.89
C GLY A 26 -3.93 -14.42 -4.78
N LEU A 27 -4.47 -15.13 -3.80
CA LEU A 27 -5.89 -15.15 -3.49
C LEU A 27 -6.09 -14.66 -2.06
N PHE A 28 -6.97 -13.69 -1.89
CA PHE A 28 -7.27 -13.04 -0.61
C PHE A 28 -8.69 -13.35 -0.16
N LEU A 29 -8.95 -13.24 1.14
CA LEU A 29 -10.26 -13.49 1.71
C LEU A 29 -11.25 -12.36 1.40
N ASP A 30 -10.75 -11.14 1.25
CA ASP A 30 -11.55 -9.96 0.94
C ASP A 30 -10.76 -8.91 0.15
N LEU A 31 -11.46 -7.89 -0.33
CA LEU A 31 -10.87 -6.80 -1.10
C LEU A 31 -9.96 -5.89 -0.28
N GLN A 32 -10.25 -5.72 1.02
CA GLN A 32 -9.43 -4.91 1.91
C GLN A 32 -8.05 -5.54 2.11
N ALA A 33 -7.99 -6.85 2.36
CA ALA A 33 -6.75 -7.60 2.51
C ALA A 33 -5.88 -7.52 1.24
N ALA A 34 -6.48 -7.70 0.06
CA ALA A 34 -5.78 -7.55 -1.21
C ALA A 34 -5.23 -6.13 -1.40
N PHE A 35 -6.02 -5.12 -1.08
CA PHE A 35 -5.60 -3.72 -1.19
C PHE A 35 -4.45 -3.40 -0.24
N LEU A 36 -4.53 -3.79 1.04
CA LEU A 36 -3.47 -3.57 2.03
C LEU A 36 -2.16 -4.21 1.59
N TYR A 37 -2.20 -5.48 1.17
CA TYR A 37 -1.01 -6.18 0.68
C TYR A 37 -0.31 -5.41 -0.44
N ILE A 38 -1.06 -4.97 -1.44
CA ILE A 38 -0.52 -4.19 -2.56
C ILE A 38 0.01 -2.83 -2.10
N LYS A 39 -0.65 -2.16 -1.15
CA LYS A 39 -0.15 -0.89 -0.60
C LYS A 39 1.18 -1.07 0.13
N LYS A 40 1.35 -2.13 0.92
CA LYS A 40 2.64 -2.43 1.59
C LYS A 40 3.73 -2.82 0.59
N LEU A 41 3.39 -3.65 -0.38
CA LEU A 41 4.32 -3.95 -1.47
C LEU A 41 4.79 -2.68 -2.19
N GLN A 42 3.86 -1.76 -2.48
CA GLN A 42 4.19 -0.47 -3.07
C GLN A 42 5.11 0.39 -2.19
N LEU A 43 4.94 0.39 -0.87
CA LEU A 43 5.84 1.10 0.05
C LEU A 43 7.24 0.50 0.02
N LEU A 44 7.35 -0.83 0.05
CA LEU A 44 8.64 -1.54 0.03
C LEU A 44 9.44 -1.28 -1.25
N ILE A 45 8.79 -1.46 -2.41
CA ILE A 45 9.51 -1.44 -3.70
C ILE A 45 9.57 -0.07 -4.37
N TYR A 46 9.09 1.00 -3.70
CA TYR A 46 9.17 2.34 -4.26
C TYR A 46 10.63 2.69 -4.66
N PRO A 47 10.90 3.28 -5.82
CA PRO A 47 9.97 3.87 -6.79
C PRO A 47 9.56 2.93 -7.94
N ILE A 48 9.77 1.62 -7.82
CA ILE A 48 9.33 0.67 -8.86
C ILE A 48 7.82 0.82 -9.06
N LYS A 49 7.44 0.86 -10.33
CA LYS A 49 6.05 0.97 -10.75
C LYS A 49 5.49 -0.43 -10.97
N ILE A 50 4.43 -0.74 -10.25
CA ILE A 50 3.69 -2.00 -10.44
C ILE A 50 2.34 -1.71 -11.07
N ARG A 51 1.83 -2.73 -11.76
CA ARG A 51 0.45 -2.81 -12.23
C ARG A 51 -0.23 -3.92 -11.48
N CYS A 52 -1.46 -3.68 -11.04
CA CYS A 52 -2.22 -4.66 -10.30
C CYS A 52 -3.66 -4.69 -10.80
N GLY A 53 -4.17 -5.88 -11.07
CA GLY A 53 -5.58 -6.14 -11.30
C GLY A 53 -6.15 -6.92 -10.13
N ILE A 54 -7.23 -6.44 -9.53
CA ILE A 54 -7.95 -7.09 -8.44
C ILE A 54 -9.33 -7.45 -8.95
N GLY A 55 -9.66 -8.75 -8.95
CA GLY A 55 -10.96 -9.28 -9.28
C GLY A 55 -11.67 -9.78 -8.03
N TYR A 56 -12.99 -9.67 -7.98
CA TYR A 56 -13.82 -10.22 -6.91
C TYR A 56 -14.92 -11.10 -7.52
N GLY A 57 -15.08 -12.33 -7.01
CA GLY A 57 -16.05 -13.27 -7.53
C GLY A 57 -15.81 -14.68 -7.02
N LYS A 58 -16.57 -15.63 -7.55
CA LYS A 58 -16.50 -17.04 -7.15
C LYS A 58 -15.24 -17.71 -7.67
N ILE A 59 -14.73 -18.65 -6.88
CA ILE A 59 -13.63 -19.56 -7.25
C ILE A 59 -14.23 -20.91 -7.60
N LYS A 60 -13.86 -21.45 -8.76
CA LYS A 60 -14.45 -22.71 -9.28
C LYS A 60 -13.92 -23.96 -8.57
N TYR A 61 -12.62 -23.97 -8.27
CA TYR A 61 -11.94 -25.10 -7.67
C TYR A 61 -11.09 -24.61 -6.52
N ASP A 62 -11.35 -25.07 -5.31
CA ASP A 62 -10.60 -24.77 -4.11
C ASP A 62 -9.94 -26.05 -3.62
N VAL A 63 -8.80 -26.40 -4.23
CA VAL A 63 -7.99 -27.54 -3.81
C VAL A 63 -6.87 -27.00 -2.94
N GLU A 64 -6.79 -27.44 -1.67
CA GLU A 64 -5.84 -26.91 -0.68
C GLU A 64 -4.38 -26.98 -1.13
N GLU A 65 -4.02 -28.03 -1.87
CA GLU A 65 -2.64 -28.27 -2.32
C GLU A 65 -2.22 -27.41 -3.51
N TRP A 66 -3.15 -26.73 -4.17
CA TRP A 66 -2.82 -25.93 -5.35
C TRP A 66 -2.36 -24.53 -4.99
N THR A 67 -1.38 -24.02 -5.75
CA THR A 67 -0.94 -22.62 -5.66
C THR A 67 -1.96 -21.69 -6.31
N SER A 68 -1.90 -20.39 -5.99
CA SER A 68 -2.81 -19.39 -6.58
C SER A 68 -2.80 -19.38 -8.12
N SER A 69 -1.71 -19.80 -8.75
CA SER A 69 -1.59 -19.87 -10.22
C SER A 69 -2.35 -21.02 -10.89
N ALA A 70 -2.77 -22.02 -10.11
CA ALA A 70 -3.49 -23.20 -10.61
C ALA A 70 -5.02 -23.09 -10.48
N PHE A 71 -5.53 -22.02 -9.88
CA PHE A 71 -6.96 -21.82 -9.67
C PHE A 71 -7.64 -21.21 -10.88
N ASP A 72 -8.92 -21.52 -11.03
CA ASP A 72 -9.82 -20.96 -12.02
C ASP A 72 -11.10 -20.42 -11.36
N GLY A 73 -11.73 -19.47 -12.00
CA GLY A 73 -12.99 -18.91 -11.54
C GLY A 73 -13.16 -17.44 -11.90
N GLU A 74 -14.33 -16.91 -11.60
CA GLU A 74 -14.74 -15.56 -11.94
C GLU A 74 -13.74 -14.50 -11.44
N ALA A 75 -13.29 -14.59 -10.18
CA ALA A 75 -12.34 -13.64 -9.61
C ALA A 75 -11.04 -13.56 -10.44
N TYR A 76 -10.55 -14.69 -10.97
CA TYR A 76 -9.36 -14.72 -11.81
C TYR A 76 -9.57 -14.08 -13.18
N TYR A 77 -10.71 -14.33 -13.82
CA TYR A 77 -11.04 -13.69 -15.10
C TYR A 77 -11.18 -12.19 -14.92
N LEU A 78 -11.88 -11.73 -13.88
CA LEU A 78 -12.07 -10.32 -13.59
C LEU A 78 -10.72 -9.63 -13.24
N ALA A 79 -9.85 -10.28 -12.46
CA ALA A 79 -8.50 -9.77 -12.19
C ALA A 79 -7.65 -9.69 -13.47
N ARG A 80 -7.74 -10.69 -14.35
CA ARG A 80 -7.06 -10.72 -15.65
C ARG A 80 -7.54 -9.59 -16.55
N ASP A 81 -8.82 -9.34 -16.59
CA ASP A 81 -9.40 -8.23 -17.36
C ASP A 81 -8.95 -6.88 -16.81
N ALA A 82 -8.92 -6.71 -15.49
CA ALA A 82 -8.43 -5.51 -14.83
C ALA A 82 -6.96 -5.23 -15.17
N ILE A 83 -6.07 -6.23 -15.05
CA ILE A 83 -4.64 -6.04 -15.39
C ILE A 83 -4.44 -5.77 -16.88
N ASN A 84 -5.21 -6.40 -17.77
CA ASN A 84 -5.15 -6.14 -19.19
C ASN A 84 -5.62 -4.72 -19.53
N ALA A 85 -6.64 -4.19 -18.85
CA ALA A 85 -7.09 -2.81 -19.01
C ALA A 85 -5.98 -1.81 -18.61
N VAL A 86 -5.28 -2.06 -17.50
CA VAL A 86 -4.12 -1.26 -17.06
C VAL A 86 -2.98 -1.31 -18.08
N LYS A 87 -2.66 -2.50 -18.59
CA LYS A 87 -1.60 -2.70 -19.61
C LYS A 87 -1.91 -1.90 -20.89
N ARG A 88 -3.17 -1.93 -21.36
CA ARG A 88 -3.60 -1.18 -22.56
C ARG A 88 -3.50 0.33 -22.37
N LYS A 89 -3.92 0.84 -21.20
CA LYS A 89 -3.85 2.28 -20.89
C LYS A 89 -2.44 2.77 -20.55
N LYS A 90 -1.44 1.86 -20.47
CA LYS A 90 -0.05 2.14 -20.07
C LYS A 90 0.04 2.87 -18.72
N SER A 91 -0.94 2.68 -17.85
CA SER A 91 -0.98 3.27 -16.52
C SER A 91 -0.49 2.27 -15.47
N ASN A 92 0.29 2.76 -14.51
CA ASN A 92 0.79 1.94 -13.41
C ASN A 92 -0.12 2.15 -12.20
N VAL A 93 -1.28 1.48 -12.18
CA VAL A 93 -2.31 1.66 -11.17
C VAL A 93 -2.80 0.33 -10.62
N ILE A 94 -3.45 0.37 -9.47
CA ILE A 94 -4.32 -0.68 -8.98
C ILE A 94 -5.65 -0.50 -9.72
N CYS A 95 -6.17 -1.57 -10.33
CA CYS A 95 -7.45 -1.57 -11.01
C CYS A 95 -8.32 -2.69 -10.46
N PHE A 96 -9.52 -2.35 -10.05
CA PHE A 96 -10.54 -3.29 -9.60
C PHE A 96 -11.51 -3.62 -10.73
N ASN A 97 -11.88 -4.88 -10.81
CA ASN A 97 -12.99 -5.37 -11.59
C ASN A 97 -13.78 -6.37 -10.73
N THR A 98 -14.86 -5.88 -10.14
CA THR A 98 -15.74 -6.65 -9.25
C THR A 98 -17.09 -6.90 -9.91
N ASN A 99 -17.22 -6.58 -11.20
CA ASN A 99 -18.47 -6.57 -11.93
C ASN A 99 -19.53 -5.59 -11.36
N SER A 100 -19.08 -4.61 -10.54
CA SER A 100 -19.93 -3.61 -9.92
C SER A 100 -19.95 -2.29 -10.72
N LYS A 101 -21.10 -1.62 -10.72
CA LYS A 101 -21.21 -0.24 -11.24
C LYS A 101 -20.29 0.76 -10.52
N TYR A 102 -19.80 0.42 -9.34
CA TYR A 102 -18.92 1.27 -8.53
C TYR A 102 -17.45 1.15 -8.93
N ASP A 103 -17.05 0.14 -9.70
CA ASP A 103 -15.66 -0.07 -10.12
C ASP A 103 -15.05 1.16 -10.80
N ARG A 104 -15.81 1.86 -11.61
CA ARG A 104 -15.34 3.08 -12.30
C ARG A 104 -14.92 4.18 -11.32
N TYR A 105 -15.66 4.37 -10.23
CA TYR A 105 -15.35 5.38 -9.20
C TYR A 105 -14.16 4.96 -8.35
N LEU A 106 -14.15 3.69 -7.93
CA LEU A 106 -13.04 3.12 -7.18
C LEU A 106 -11.73 3.21 -7.97
N ASN A 107 -11.76 2.91 -9.26
CA ASN A 107 -10.59 2.98 -10.14
C ASN A 107 -10.12 4.42 -10.36
N GLU A 108 -11.01 5.41 -10.42
CA GLU A 108 -10.62 6.83 -10.46
C GLU A 108 -9.97 7.29 -9.16
N PHE A 109 -10.46 6.84 -8.00
CA PHE A 109 -9.79 7.11 -6.72
C PHE A 109 -8.39 6.49 -6.69
N CYS A 110 -8.24 5.23 -7.09
CA CYS A 110 -6.95 4.56 -7.19
C CYS A 110 -5.99 5.30 -8.13
N LEU A 111 -6.46 5.75 -9.29
CA LEU A 111 -5.67 6.53 -10.23
C LEU A 111 -5.20 7.84 -9.60
N SER A 112 -6.08 8.54 -8.87
CA SER A 112 -5.76 9.81 -8.21
C SER A 112 -4.68 9.66 -7.13
N THR A 113 -4.72 8.61 -6.32
CA THR A 113 -3.67 8.33 -5.31
C THR A 113 -2.35 7.96 -5.98
N GLN A 114 -2.40 7.20 -7.08
CA GLN A 114 -1.22 6.82 -7.84
C GLN A 114 -0.53 8.02 -8.50
N GLN A 115 -1.30 8.98 -9.01
CA GLN A 115 -0.73 10.21 -9.59
C GLN A 115 0.04 11.05 -8.56
N ILE A 116 -0.43 11.09 -7.32
CA ILE A 116 0.30 11.73 -6.22
C ILE A 116 1.59 10.96 -5.98
N ARG A 117 1.51 9.64 -5.79
CA ARG A 117 2.65 8.77 -5.49
C ARG A 117 3.77 8.88 -6.52
N LEU A 118 3.46 8.91 -7.82
CA LEU A 118 4.45 8.97 -8.89
C LEU A 118 5.30 10.24 -8.89
N ARG A 119 4.88 11.27 -8.15
CA ARG A 119 5.57 12.56 -8.04
C ARG A 119 6.28 12.76 -6.70
N GLN A 120 6.18 11.80 -5.80
CA GLN A 120 6.78 11.89 -4.48
C GLN A 120 8.31 11.68 -4.56
N PRO A 121 9.11 12.43 -3.77
CA PRO A 121 10.52 12.12 -3.58
C PRO A 121 10.69 10.88 -2.69
N GLN A 122 11.87 10.27 -2.73
CA GLN A 122 12.18 9.06 -1.95
C GLN A 122 12.00 9.27 -0.44
N VAL A 123 12.38 10.43 0.08
CA VAL A 123 12.18 10.81 1.50
C VAL A 123 10.70 10.76 1.90
N ALA A 124 9.79 11.16 1.00
CA ALA A 124 8.35 11.09 1.27
C ALA A 124 7.87 9.63 1.47
N ASN A 125 8.46 8.67 0.78
CA ASN A 125 8.13 7.26 0.99
C ASN A 125 8.55 6.77 2.40
N ILE A 126 9.69 7.23 2.94
CA ILE A 126 10.09 6.93 4.33
C ILE A 126 9.10 7.56 5.32
N ILE A 127 8.73 8.83 5.10
CA ILE A 127 7.71 9.50 5.92
C ILE A 127 6.38 8.71 5.90
N GLU A 128 5.99 8.18 4.75
CA GLU A 128 4.77 7.38 4.64
C GLU A 128 4.86 6.04 5.36
N ILE A 129 6.00 5.35 5.32
CA ILE A 129 6.22 4.11 6.09
C ILE A 129 6.07 4.39 7.59
N ILE A 130 6.71 5.43 8.09
CA ILE A 130 6.62 5.80 9.51
C ILE A 130 5.21 6.28 9.86
N SER A 131 4.56 7.04 8.98
CA SER A 131 3.16 7.48 9.17
C SER A 131 2.19 6.31 9.22
N ASP A 132 2.49 5.26 8.46
CA ASP A 132 1.65 4.06 8.42
C ASP A 132 1.83 3.20 9.69
N LEU A 133 3.03 3.15 10.27
CA LEU A 133 3.25 2.61 11.61
C LEU A 133 2.41 3.36 12.65
N MET A 134 2.42 4.69 12.63
CA MET A 134 1.73 5.52 13.63
C MET A 134 0.21 5.48 13.52
N LEU A 135 -0.30 5.40 12.30
CA LEU A 135 -1.73 5.44 11.98
C LEU A 135 -2.00 4.51 10.79
N PRO A 136 -2.05 3.19 11.01
CA PRO A 136 -2.29 2.21 9.95
C PRO A 136 -3.70 2.32 9.36
N LEU A 137 -3.88 1.88 8.12
CA LEU A 137 -5.22 1.83 7.50
C LEU A 137 -6.13 0.83 8.19
N LYS A 138 -5.56 -0.25 8.72
CA LYS A 138 -6.21 -1.27 9.54
C LYS A 138 -5.31 -1.61 10.72
N ASP A 139 -5.86 -1.65 11.92
CA ASP A 139 -5.13 -2.07 13.10
C ASP A 139 -4.90 -3.59 13.09
N SER A 140 -3.80 -4.05 13.67
CA SER A 140 -3.60 -5.40 14.18
C SER A 140 -2.84 -6.44 13.36
N TRP A 141 -2.40 -6.20 12.12
CA TRP A 141 -1.59 -7.23 11.43
C TRP A 141 -0.10 -6.92 11.42
N GLU A 142 0.24 -5.66 11.56
CA GLU A 142 1.62 -5.20 11.51
C GLU A 142 2.03 -4.64 12.87
N ASP A 143 3.24 -5.00 13.28
CA ASP A 143 3.88 -4.50 14.49
C ASP A 143 5.11 -3.65 14.16
N THR A 144 5.78 -3.14 15.17
CA THR A 144 6.99 -2.35 15.01
C THR A 144 8.09 -3.13 14.30
N SER A 145 8.17 -4.45 14.49
CA SER A 145 9.19 -5.29 13.84
C SER A 145 8.99 -5.36 12.33
N PHE A 146 7.75 -5.42 11.88
CA PHE A 146 7.41 -5.35 10.46
C PHE A 146 7.87 -4.02 9.84
N TYR A 147 7.60 -2.89 10.48
CA TYR A 147 7.98 -1.58 9.95
C TYR A 147 9.49 -1.35 9.99
N SER A 148 10.20 -1.89 10.97
CA SER A 148 11.67 -1.90 11.00
C SER A 148 12.22 -2.71 9.82
N TRP A 149 11.70 -3.90 9.61
CA TRP A 149 12.06 -4.72 8.45
C TRP A 149 11.77 -4.00 7.14
N LEU A 150 10.62 -3.33 7.03
CA LEU A 150 10.22 -2.59 5.85
C LEU A 150 11.19 -1.44 5.55
N LEU A 151 11.59 -0.67 6.57
CA LEU A 151 12.57 0.40 6.47
C LEU A 151 13.95 -0.14 6.06
N ASP A 152 14.46 -1.17 6.74
CA ASP A 152 15.76 -1.77 6.45
C ASP A 152 15.86 -2.28 5.02
N ASN A 153 14.83 -3.00 4.56
CA ASN A 153 14.81 -3.49 3.18
C ASN A 153 14.64 -2.34 2.18
N ARG A 154 13.91 -1.30 2.53
CA ARG A 154 13.78 -0.10 1.72
C ARG A 154 15.13 0.58 1.54
N TYR A 155 15.94 0.73 2.60
CA TYR A 155 17.29 1.30 2.53
C TYR A 155 18.24 0.41 1.73
N LYS A 156 18.23 -0.92 1.93
CA LYS A 156 19.02 -1.87 1.13
C LYS A 156 18.71 -1.77 -0.36
N LEU A 157 17.44 -1.64 -0.73
CA LEU A 157 17.03 -1.46 -2.11
C LEU A 157 17.51 -0.13 -2.70
N LEU A 158 17.61 0.93 -1.90
CA LEU A 158 18.15 2.23 -2.34
C LEU A 158 19.65 2.20 -2.58
N GLU A 159 20.39 1.41 -1.82
CA GLU A 159 21.85 1.24 -1.96
C GLU A 159 22.24 0.38 -3.18
N GLN A 160 21.32 -0.42 -3.71
CA GLN A 160 21.59 -1.28 -4.84
C GLN A 160 21.64 -0.49 -6.16
N GLU A 161 22.70 -0.71 -6.96
CA GLU A 161 22.87 -0.09 -8.29
C GLU A 161 21.68 -0.30 -9.24
N TYR A 162 20.86 -1.31 -8.98
CA TYR A 162 19.64 -1.62 -9.73
C TYR A 162 18.72 -0.39 -9.90
N TRP A 163 18.70 0.49 -8.90
CA TRP A 163 17.92 1.72 -8.91
C TRP A 163 18.54 2.84 -9.74
N SER A 164 19.84 2.77 -10.01
CA SER A 164 20.57 3.78 -10.78
C SER A 164 20.24 3.75 -12.27
N VAL A 165 19.77 2.62 -12.80
CA VAL A 165 19.54 2.42 -14.24
C VAL A 165 18.41 3.30 -14.78
N GLY A 166 17.39 3.61 -13.98
CA GLY A 166 16.29 4.51 -14.37
C GLY A 166 16.46 5.98 -13.95
N TYR A 167 17.38 6.26 -13.02
CA TYR A 167 17.56 7.56 -12.39
C TYR A 167 18.97 8.13 -12.51
N ARG A 168 19.73 7.76 -13.51
CA ARG A 168 21.16 8.07 -13.74
C ARG A 168 21.60 9.54 -13.67
N ARG A 169 20.74 10.49 -13.34
CA ARG A 169 21.04 11.94 -13.36
C ARG A 169 20.69 12.72 -12.10
N GLN A 170 20.23 12.09 -11.05
CA GLN A 170 20.08 12.76 -9.77
C GLN A 170 20.97 12.05 -8.76
N GLU A 171 21.87 12.80 -8.13
CA GLU A 171 22.55 12.36 -6.91
C GLU A 171 21.48 11.81 -5.98
N SER A 172 21.72 10.60 -5.46
CA SER A 172 20.81 10.01 -4.46
C SER A 172 20.69 11.02 -3.33
N PRO A 173 19.49 11.53 -3.04
CA PRO A 173 19.34 12.43 -1.90
C PRO A 173 19.86 11.70 -0.67
N GLU A 174 20.63 12.38 0.17
CA GLU A 174 21.03 11.84 1.47
C GLU A 174 19.77 11.34 2.17
N MET A 175 19.72 10.03 2.36
CA MET A 175 18.59 9.42 3.04
C MET A 175 18.69 9.72 4.54
N PRO A 176 17.57 10.06 5.18
CA PRO A 176 17.59 10.39 6.61
C PRO A 176 18.04 9.18 7.44
N VAL A 177 18.82 9.45 8.48
CA VAL A 177 19.22 8.41 9.45
C VAL A 177 18.05 8.13 10.37
N ILE A 178 17.57 6.89 10.39
CA ILE A 178 16.47 6.47 11.25
C ILE A 178 16.96 6.22 12.67
N ASN A 179 16.32 6.82 13.65
CA ASN A 179 16.51 6.50 15.05
C ASN A 179 15.63 5.31 15.43
N TYR A 180 16.20 4.13 15.39
CA TYR A 180 15.50 2.89 15.71
C TYR A 180 15.15 2.75 17.20
N GLU A 181 15.89 3.39 18.09
CA GLU A 181 15.56 3.41 19.53
C GLU A 181 14.18 4.06 19.74
N ILE A 182 13.95 5.20 19.11
CA ILE A 182 12.66 5.88 19.17
C ILE A 182 11.57 5.07 18.44
N LEU A 183 11.91 4.44 17.31
CA LEU A 183 10.97 3.61 16.56
C LEU A 183 10.48 2.41 17.39
N TYR A 184 11.32 1.86 18.27
CA TYR A 184 11.00 0.74 19.17
C TYR A 184 10.38 1.17 20.50
N GLU A 185 10.34 2.47 20.83
CA GLU A 185 9.61 3.00 21.99
C GLU A 185 8.09 2.85 21.79
N ASP A 186 7.59 1.68 22.07
CA ASP A 186 6.36 1.02 21.62
C ASP A 186 5.03 1.73 21.96
N ARG A 187 5.02 2.67 22.89
CA ARG A 187 3.75 3.08 23.51
C ARG A 187 3.16 4.40 23.01
N ASN A 188 3.93 5.20 22.30
CA ASN A 188 3.51 6.56 21.91
C ASN A 188 3.35 6.76 20.40
N LEU A 189 3.65 5.73 19.59
CA LEU A 189 3.65 5.88 18.13
C LEU A 189 2.30 5.55 17.50
N TYR A 190 1.47 4.73 18.15
CA TYR A 190 0.16 4.38 17.63
C TYR A 190 -0.89 5.42 17.99
N TYR A 191 -1.56 5.93 16.99
CA TYR A 191 -2.66 6.88 17.13
C TYR A 191 -3.98 6.21 16.74
N GLU A 192 -4.95 6.23 17.66
CA GLU A 192 -6.32 5.88 17.32
C GLU A 192 -7.04 7.06 16.68
N LYS A 193 -7.59 6.87 15.50
CA LYS A 193 -8.53 7.81 14.92
C LYS A 193 -9.90 7.17 14.81
N LYS A 194 -10.82 7.59 15.67
CA LYS A 194 -12.21 7.12 15.62
C LYS A 194 -12.88 7.70 14.37
N ALA A 195 -13.48 6.82 13.56
CA ALA A 195 -14.31 7.26 12.45
C ALA A 195 -15.56 7.95 13.01
N ASP A 196 -15.80 9.19 12.58
CA ASP A 196 -17.08 9.85 12.82
C ASP A 196 -18.10 9.31 11.81
N LYS A 197 -18.91 8.35 12.24
CA LYS A 197 -19.96 7.72 11.41
C LYS A 197 -21.07 8.70 10.98
N LEU A 198 -21.15 9.87 11.60
CA LEU A 198 -22.17 10.88 11.30
C LEU A 198 -21.67 11.91 10.29
N SER A 199 -20.37 11.98 10.04
CA SER A 199 -19.79 12.89 9.04
C SER A 199 -20.05 12.38 7.63
N PHE A 200 -20.55 13.24 6.75
CA PHE A 200 -20.75 12.94 5.33
C PHE A 200 -19.51 13.22 4.47
N TYR A 201 -18.41 13.64 5.06
CA TYR A 201 -17.09 13.77 4.41
C TYR A 201 -15.99 13.24 5.33
N MET A 202 -14.88 12.83 4.75
CA MET A 202 -13.73 12.37 5.51
C MET A 202 -12.84 13.52 5.94
N ASP A 203 -12.50 13.53 7.23
CA ASP A 203 -11.38 14.32 7.73
C ASP A 203 -10.03 13.81 7.21
N GLU A 204 -9.00 14.66 7.27
CA GLU A 204 -7.64 14.20 6.97
C GLU A 204 -7.28 12.97 7.82
N PHE A 205 -6.78 11.91 7.17
CA PHE A 205 -6.27 10.73 7.86
C PHE A 205 -4.87 11.00 8.42
N TRP A 206 -4.85 11.90 9.41
CA TRP A 206 -3.67 12.39 10.10
C TRP A 206 -4.02 12.84 11.52
N VAL A 207 -3.09 12.67 12.48
CA VAL A 207 -3.29 13.08 13.87
C VAL A 207 -2.27 14.15 14.27
N ARG A 208 -2.69 15.08 15.15
CA ARG A 208 -1.81 16.11 15.68
C ARG A 208 -0.65 15.45 16.44
N GLY A 209 0.58 15.91 16.19
CA GLY A 209 1.79 15.35 16.80
C GLY A 209 2.59 14.43 15.87
N MET A 210 1.96 13.75 14.92
CA MET A 210 2.67 12.83 14.00
C MET A 210 3.89 13.46 13.34
N SER A 211 3.82 14.70 12.84
CA SER A 211 4.97 15.38 12.23
C SER A 211 6.14 15.53 13.19
N THR A 212 5.87 15.74 14.47
CA THR A 212 6.91 15.88 15.50
C THR A 212 7.60 14.54 15.77
N GLU A 213 6.82 13.47 15.90
CA GLU A 213 7.38 12.12 16.12
C GLU A 213 8.15 11.62 14.90
N ILE A 214 7.63 11.85 13.69
CA ILE A 214 8.36 11.52 12.46
C ILE A 214 9.71 12.27 12.42
N ALA A 215 9.71 13.54 12.82
CA ALA A 215 10.94 14.34 12.86
C ALA A 215 11.97 13.78 13.86
N ARG A 216 11.52 13.29 15.04
CA ARG A 216 12.37 12.62 16.04
C ARG A 216 12.96 11.32 15.46
N ILE A 217 12.13 10.46 14.85
CA ILE A 217 12.57 9.20 14.25
C ILE A 217 13.57 9.44 13.12
N MET A 218 13.33 10.46 12.28
CA MET A 218 14.17 10.77 11.12
C MET A 218 15.32 11.73 11.44
N ASN A 219 15.58 12.01 12.71
CA ASN A 219 16.64 12.92 13.18
C ASN A 219 16.69 14.25 12.40
N THR A 220 15.53 14.88 12.24
CA THR A 220 15.37 16.12 11.47
C THR A 220 14.42 17.11 12.15
N SER A 221 14.25 18.29 11.58
CA SER A 221 13.31 19.27 12.13
C SER A 221 11.87 18.98 11.72
N ARG A 222 10.91 19.33 12.60
CA ARG A 222 9.49 19.27 12.29
C ARG A 222 9.13 20.08 11.04
N GLN A 223 9.72 21.27 10.88
CA GLN A 223 9.47 22.12 9.71
C GLN A 223 9.88 21.44 8.41
N ASN A 224 10.97 20.64 8.44
CA ASN A 224 11.40 19.88 7.29
C ASN A 224 10.39 18.77 6.94
N ILE A 225 9.89 18.05 7.94
CA ILE A 225 8.84 17.05 7.75
C ILE A 225 7.54 17.69 7.23
N ASP A 226 7.07 18.79 7.83
CA ASP A 226 5.85 19.48 7.38
C ASP A 226 5.98 19.94 5.91
N ARG A 227 7.17 20.40 5.48
CA ARG A 227 7.43 20.75 4.08
C ARG A 227 7.30 19.54 3.13
N TYR A 228 7.85 18.37 3.50
CA TYR A 228 7.67 17.14 2.71
C TYR A 228 6.22 16.69 2.68
N ILE A 229 5.50 16.74 3.80
CA ILE A 229 4.09 16.38 3.89
C ILE A 229 3.26 17.19 2.91
N ILE A 230 3.48 18.49 2.84
CA ILE A 230 2.76 19.41 1.94
C ILE A 230 3.17 19.17 0.49
N SER A 231 4.48 19.24 0.18
CA SER A 231 4.97 19.17 -1.20
C SER A 231 4.70 17.83 -1.86
N ALA A 232 4.77 16.73 -1.10
CA ALA A 232 4.50 15.38 -1.56
C ALA A 232 3.02 14.96 -1.38
N ARG A 233 2.16 15.84 -0.85
CA ARG A 233 0.72 15.62 -0.64
C ARG A 233 0.43 14.32 0.16
N ILE A 234 1.24 14.05 1.19
CA ILE A 234 1.19 12.79 1.94
C ILE A 234 -0.16 12.62 2.63
N LYS A 235 -0.65 13.64 3.33
CA LYS A 235 -1.94 13.58 4.03
C LYS A 235 -3.09 13.30 3.07
N GLU A 236 -3.13 14.02 1.95
CA GLU A 236 -4.17 13.85 0.95
C GLU A 236 -4.18 12.42 0.39
N ARG A 237 -2.99 11.87 0.06
CA ARG A 237 -2.89 10.50 -0.42
C ARG A 237 -3.38 9.50 0.64
N ARG A 238 -2.95 9.64 1.89
CA ARG A 238 -3.35 8.76 2.99
C ARG A 238 -4.86 8.82 3.25
N THR A 239 -5.46 10.02 3.20
CA THR A 239 -6.91 10.19 3.35
C THR A 239 -7.67 9.48 2.23
N ARG A 240 -7.21 9.59 0.99
CA ARG A 240 -7.82 8.87 -0.13
C ARG A 240 -7.63 7.36 -0.04
N ASP A 241 -6.45 6.90 0.37
CA ASP A 241 -6.20 5.47 0.59
C ASP A 241 -7.10 4.91 1.69
N LYS A 242 -7.34 5.68 2.77
CA LYS A 242 -8.30 5.32 3.82
C LYS A 242 -9.73 5.25 3.30
N ALA A 243 -10.15 6.23 2.48
CA ALA A 243 -11.47 6.23 1.85
C ALA A 243 -11.69 5.00 0.95
N ILE A 244 -10.67 4.64 0.16
CA ILE A 244 -10.69 3.42 -0.65
C ILE A 244 -10.81 2.18 0.24
N PHE A 245 -10.00 2.11 1.28
CA PHE A 245 -9.99 0.98 2.20
C PHE A 245 -11.35 0.79 2.88
N ASP A 246 -11.96 1.89 3.39
CA ASP A 246 -13.28 1.84 4.02
C ASP A 246 -14.37 1.43 3.03
N LEU A 247 -14.35 1.99 1.82
CA LEU A 247 -15.27 1.63 0.75
C LEU A 247 -15.19 0.14 0.39
N LEU A 248 -13.98 -0.45 0.39
CA LEU A 248 -13.79 -1.86 0.11
C LEU A 248 -14.34 -2.78 1.21
N GLY A 249 -14.54 -2.28 2.42
CA GLY A 249 -15.17 -3.01 3.53
C GLY A 249 -16.70 -3.00 3.51
N GLU A 250 -17.31 -2.16 2.69
CA GLU A 250 -18.76 -2.05 2.62
C GLU A 250 -19.43 -3.27 1.96
N ASP A 251 -20.66 -3.57 2.36
CA ASP A 251 -21.42 -4.72 1.86
C ASP A 251 -21.83 -4.63 0.39
N ILE A 252 -21.63 -3.46 -0.24
CA ILE A 252 -21.96 -3.23 -1.65
C ILE A 252 -21.26 -4.19 -2.62
N TRP A 253 -20.16 -4.81 -2.19
CA TRP A 253 -19.40 -5.78 -2.98
C TRP A 253 -19.90 -7.22 -2.79
N LYS A 254 -20.69 -7.48 -1.74
CA LYS A 254 -21.18 -8.83 -1.38
C LYS A 254 -22.47 -9.22 -2.11
N THR A 255 -23.11 -8.27 -2.78
CA THR A 255 -24.43 -8.44 -3.40
C THR A 255 -24.36 -8.86 -4.89
N ILE A 256 -23.19 -9.28 -5.34
CA ILE A 256 -22.92 -9.66 -6.74
C ILE A 256 -22.72 -11.15 -6.86
#